data_b294f6ef4952ab9f559ca4e8f8b97e5e
#
_entry.id   b294f6ef4952ab9f559ca4e8f8b97e5e
#
_cell.length_a   1.000
_cell.length_b   1.000
_cell.length_c   1.000
_cell.angle_alpha   90.00
_cell.angle_beta   90.00
_cell.angle_gamma   90.00
#
_symmetry.space_group_name_H-M   'P 1'
#
loop_
_entity.id
_entity.type
_entity.pdbx_description
1 polymer ?
#
loop_
_entity_poly.entity_id
_entity_poly.type
_entity_poly.pdbx_seq_one_letter_code
_entity_poly.pdbx_strand_id
1 'polypeptide(L)'
;VLTRTYREYDTGPLKDMEFTGPPQLEWLPYKDKTVFQTVGVKTNGSRTFKQGIEFSLSTRRIRALATKLIVSGAYFKTRYENSEPQYVLTTVQLAEGTPYPYIGLYDQDDNTFHEVCNTNFLLDTQIPKLGLIFSTSFQCQWFSGMKAEWCNPAPTSYLDLQLQEHPFTAESAADGILQHMIHDNVSKEAYLYRLTPFSMNVNLKISKRLYRDR
;
A
#
# COMPACT_ATOMS: atom_id res chain seq x y z
N VAL A 1 -14.18 -13.09 -10.69
CA VAL A 1 -13.56 -13.07 -12.03
C VAL A 1 -14.64 -13.32 -13.06
N LEU A 2 -14.61 -12.58 -14.14
CA LEU A 2 -15.49 -12.72 -15.29
C LEU A 2 -14.64 -12.69 -16.57
N THR A 3 -15.16 -13.25 -17.64
CA THR A 3 -14.61 -13.06 -18.97
C THR A 3 -15.49 -12.11 -19.77
N ARG A 4 -14.86 -11.26 -20.58
CA ARG A 4 -15.54 -10.34 -21.49
C ARG A 4 -15.01 -10.52 -22.89
N THR A 5 -15.89 -10.77 -23.84
CA THR A 5 -15.55 -10.78 -25.26
C THR A 5 -15.93 -9.46 -25.89
N TYR A 6 -15.03 -8.88 -26.66
CA TYR A 6 -15.25 -7.67 -27.44
C TYR A 6 -14.63 -7.80 -28.83
N ARG A 7 -15.11 -6.99 -29.75
CA ARG A 7 -14.57 -6.91 -31.11
C ARG A 7 -13.48 -5.87 -31.17
N GLU A 8 -12.31 -6.27 -31.59
CA GLU A 8 -11.20 -5.38 -31.93
C GLU A 8 -11.20 -5.17 -33.44
N TYR A 9 -11.47 -3.95 -33.86
CA TYR A 9 -11.52 -3.57 -35.27
C TYR A 9 -10.14 -3.18 -35.79
N ASP A 10 -9.76 -3.71 -36.95
CA ASP A 10 -8.56 -3.27 -37.66
C ASP A 10 -8.83 -1.94 -38.35
N THR A 11 -8.24 -0.87 -37.87
CA THR A 11 -8.38 0.49 -38.44
C THR A 11 -7.38 0.79 -39.55
N GLY A 12 -6.45 -0.13 -39.84
CA GLY A 12 -5.47 0.05 -40.94
C GLY A 12 -6.09 0.39 -42.27
N PRO A 13 -7.15 -0.32 -42.70
CA PRO A 13 -7.81 -0.05 -43.98
C PRO A 13 -8.43 1.35 -44.12
N LEU A 14 -8.71 2.04 -43.00
CA LEU A 14 -9.27 3.40 -43.06
C LEU A 14 -8.37 4.41 -43.78
N LYS A 15 -7.07 4.18 -43.80
CA LYS A 15 -6.09 5.07 -44.45
C LYS A 15 -6.25 5.14 -45.98
N ASP A 16 -6.73 4.05 -46.56
CA ASP A 16 -6.81 3.86 -47.99
C ASP A 16 -8.26 3.90 -48.52
N MET A 17 -9.25 4.11 -47.63
CA MET A 17 -10.67 4.18 -48.00
C MET A 17 -11.07 5.59 -48.43
N GLU A 18 -11.77 5.70 -49.57
CA GLU A 18 -12.52 6.91 -49.95
C GLU A 18 -13.86 6.92 -49.19
N PHE A 19 -14.12 7.98 -48.43
CA PHE A 19 -15.36 8.12 -47.67
C PHE A 19 -16.36 9.01 -48.40
N THR A 20 -17.58 8.49 -48.65
CA THR A 20 -18.74 9.26 -49.07
C THR A 20 -19.62 9.73 -47.89
N GLY A 21 -19.22 9.41 -46.69
CA GLY A 21 -19.87 9.73 -45.41
C GLY A 21 -19.00 9.31 -44.22
N PRO A 22 -19.46 9.47 -42.96
CA PRO A 22 -18.71 9.06 -41.80
C PRO A 22 -18.44 7.55 -41.81
N PRO A 23 -17.21 7.10 -41.52
CA PRO A 23 -16.85 5.69 -41.52
C PRO A 23 -17.68 4.92 -40.50
N GLN A 24 -18.10 3.71 -40.87
CA GLN A 24 -18.88 2.83 -39.98
C GLN A 24 -18.04 1.62 -39.60
N LEU A 25 -18.18 1.14 -38.36
CA LEU A 25 -17.42 -0.01 -37.85
C LEU A 25 -17.66 -1.29 -38.65
N GLU A 26 -18.85 -1.42 -39.26
CA GLU A 26 -19.23 -2.57 -40.11
C GLU A 26 -18.36 -2.73 -41.37
N TRP A 27 -17.67 -1.69 -41.78
CA TRP A 27 -16.77 -1.72 -42.93
C TRP A 27 -15.38 -2.27 -42.59
N LEU A 28 -15.09 -2.44 -41.28
CA LEU A 28 -13.77 -2.83 -40.82
C LEU A 28 -13.72 -4.32 -40.52
N PRO A 29 -12.64 -5.00 -40.87
CA PRO A 29 -12.38 -6.33 -40.34
C PRO A 29 -12.23 -6.28 -38.83
N TYR A 30 -12.67 -7.31 -38.15
CA TYR A 30 -12.54 -7.42 -36.72
C TYR A 30 -12.09 -8.81 -36.28
N LYS A 31 -11.52 -8.88 -35.07
CA LYS A 31 -11.23 -10.12 -34.37
C LYS A 31 -11.95 -10.09 -33.04
N ASP A 32 -12.57 -11.18 -32.64
CA ASP A 32 -13.12 -11.31 -31.31
C ASP A 32 -11.98 -11.59 -30.33
N LYS A 33 -11.87 -10.74 -29.29
CA LYS A 33 -10.92 -10.91 -28.20
C LYS A 33 -11.66 -11.14 -26.88
N THR A 34 -11.25 -12.17 -26.16
CA THR A 34 -11.75 -12.47 -24.81
C THR A 34 -10.69 -12.13 -23.79
N VAL A 35 -11.07 -11.38 -22.78
CA VAL A 35 -10.19 -10.94 -21.71
C VAL A 35 -10.84 -11.21 -20.35
N PHE A 36 -10.02 -11.37 -19.33
CA PHE A 36 -10.51 -11.40 -17.96
C PHE A 36 -10.89 -10.00 -17.48
N GLN A 37 -11.94 -9.96 -16.69
CA GLN A 37 -12.35 -8.78 -15.96
C GLN A 37 -12.46 -9.16 -14.47
N THR A 38 -11.73 -8.48 -13.61
CA THR A 38 -11.82 -8.65 -12.17
C THR A 38 -12.74 -7.59 -11.59
N VAL A 39 -13.58 -8.00 -10.65
CA VAL A 39 -14.41 -7.10 -9.84
C VAL A 39 -13.95 -7.23 -8.41
N GLY A 40 -13.53 -6.12 -7.80
CA GLY A 40 -13.17 -6.10 -6.40
C GLY A 40 -14.41 -6.26 -5.51
N VAL A 41 -14.43 -7.30 -4.70
CA VAL A 41 -15.44 -7.52 -3.67
C VAL A 41 -14.78 -7.26 -2.32
N LYS A 42 -15.43 -6.46 -1.48
CA LYS A 42 -14.93 -6.23 -0.11
C LYS A 42 -15.20 -7.46 0.73
N THR A 43 -14.16 -8.01 1.31
CA THR A 43 -14.20 -9.16 2.22
C THR A 43 -13.58 -8.82 3.56
N ASN A 44 -13.72 -9.70 4.54
CA ASN A 44 -13.10 -9.57 5.86
C ASN A 44 -11.80 -10.41 5.97
N GLY A 45 -11.15 -10.70 4.85
CA GLY A 45 -9.97 -11.57 4.78
C GLY A 45 -8.69 -10.97 5.33
N SER A 46 -8.63 -9.65 5.53
CA SER A 46 -7.44 -9.00 6.07
C SER A 46 -7.45 -8.99 7.59
N ARG A 47 -6.28 -9.27 8.19
CA ARG A 47 -6.05 -9.22 9.63
C ARG A 47 -4.95 -8.24 9.97
N THR A 48 -5.14 -7.53 11.08
CA THR A 48 -4.11 -6.66 11.64
C THR A 48 -3.90 -7.03 13.09
N PHE A 49 -2.71 -7.49 13.41
CA PHE A 49 -2.26 -7.70 14.78
C PHE A 49 -1.43 -6.51 15.22
N LYS A 50 -1.90 -5.80 16.23
CA LYS A 50 -1.17 -4.66 16.79
C LYS A 50 -0.92 -4.91 18.27
N GLN A 51 0.34 -4.88 18.64
CA GLN A 51 0.79 -5.01 20.04
C GLN A 51 1.67 -3.82 20.38
N GLY A 52 1.55 -3.31 21.59
CA GLY A 52 2.38 -2.18 21.97
C GLY A 52 2.19 -1.75 23.41
N ILE A 53 2.98 -0.77 23.79
CA ILE A 53 2.95 -0.12 25.07
C ILE A 53 2.85 1.38 24.83
N GLU A 54 1.93 2.01 25.54
CA GLU A 54 1.80 3.47 25.56
C GLU A 54 1.96 3.96 27.00
N PHE A 55 2.57 5.13 27.15
CA PHE A 55 2.63 5.79 28.43
C PHE A 55 2.42 7.29 28.28
N SER A 56 1.91 7.91 29.32
CA SER A 56 1.79 9.36 29.44
C SER A 56 2.06 9.79 30.86
N LEU A 57 2.95 10.75 31.02
CA LEU A 57 3.32 11.36 32.29
C LEU A 57 3.11 12.87 32.19
N SER A 58 2.38 13.43 33.14
CA SER A 58 2.20 14.89 33.27
C SER A 58 2.62 15.35 34.66
N THR A 59 3.55 16.27 34.72
CA THR A 59 3.98 16.82 36.02
C THR A 59 3.08 17.99 36.43
N ARG A 60 3.01 18.26 37.75
CA ARG A 60 2.60 19.59 38.19
C ARG A 60 3.65 20.61 37.74
N ARG A 61 3.27 21.89 37.74
CA ARG A 61 4.24 22.95 37.43
C ARG A 61 5.38 22.94 38.44
N ILE A 62 6.60 22.72 37.95
CA ILE A 62 7.83 22.75 38.74
C ILE A 62 8.11 24.22 39.09
N ARG A 63 7.96 24.59 40.36
CA ARG A 63 8.01 25.99 40.77
C ARG A 63 9.34 26.68 40.45
N ALA A 64 10.45 25.98 40.58
CA ALA A 64 11.79 26.53 40.30
C ALA A 64 11.99 26.91 38.83
N LEU A 65 11.39 26.16 37.92
CA LEU A 65 11.50 26.36 36.46
C LEU A 65 10.27 27.07 35.87
N ALA A 66 9.21 27.24 36.67
CA ALA A 66 7.91 27.72 36.22
C ALA A 66 7.36 26.90 35.01
N THR A 67 7.77 25.62 34.89
CA THR A 67 7.55 24.74 33.74
C THR A 67 6.69 23.54 34.12
N LYS A 68 5.73 23.22 33.27
CA LYS A 68 5.00 21.94 33.25
C LYS A 68 5.61 21.06 32.18
N LEU A 69 5.92 19.81 32.51
CA LEU A 69 6.40 18.80 31.58
C LEU A 69 5.31 17.77 31.35
N ILE A 70 5.06 17.46 30.09
CA ILE A 70 4.24 16.33 29.65
C ILE A 70 5.13 15.46 28.77
N VAL A 71 5.20 14.18 29.07
CA VAL A 71 5.92 13.19 28.28
C VAL A 71 4.94 12.10 27.92
N SER A 72 4.86 11.80 26.64
CA SER A 72 4.09 10.64 26.15
C SER A 72 4.94 9.84 25.20
N GLY A 73 4.76 8.54 25.17
CA GLY A 73 5.48 7.67 24.28
C GLY A 73 4.69 6.42 23.95
N ALA A 74 5.06 5.84 22.82
CA ALA A 74 4.44 4.63 22.33
C ALA A 74 5.46 3.76 21.60
N TYR A 75 5.36 2.47 21.80
CA TYR A 75 6.03 1.45 21.01
C TYR A 75 5.00 0.47 20.50
N PHE A 76 4.95 0.28 19.18
CA PHE A 76 4.02 -0.65 18.56
C PHE A 76 4.74 -1.58 17.58
N LYS A 77 4.27 -2.83 17.60
CA LYS A 77 4.49 -3.81 16.53
C LYS A 77 3.16 -4.08 15.84
N THR A 78 3.16 -3.99 14.53
CA THR A 78 1.98 -4.24 13.71
C THR A 78 2.33 -5.27 12.66
N ARG A 79 1.50 -6.29 12.52
CA ARG A 79 1.59 -7.31 11.48
C ARG A 79 0.28 -7.29 10.69
N TYR A 80 0.41 -7.10 9.39
CA TYR A 80 -0.70 -7.21 8.45
C TYR A 80 -0.64 -8.57 7.78
N GLU A 81 -1.79 -9.21 7.68
CA GLU A 81 -1.95 -10.48 7.00
C GLU A 81 -3.20 -10.43 6.14
N ASN A 82 -3.09 -10.92 4.91
CA ASN A 82 -4.24 -11.23 4.08
C ASN A 82 -4.43 -12.75 4.10
N SER A 83 -5.60 -13.21 4.53
CA SER A 83 -5.91 -14.64 4.65
C SER A 83 -6.75 -15.17 3.49
N GLU A 84 -7.16 -14.29 2.57
CA GLU A 84 -8.01 -14.69 1.45
C GLU A 84 -7.22 -14.79 0.15
N PRO A 85 -7.42 -15.87 -0.62
CA PRO A 85 -6.82 -16.01 -1.93
C PRO A 85 -7.28 -14.89 -2.87
N GLN A 86 -6.36 -14.41 -3.70
CA GLN A 86 -6.62 -13.32 -4.63
C GLN A 86 -6.33 -13.74 -6.06
N TYR A 87 -7.27 -13.38 -6.96
CA TYR A 87 -7.04 -13.49 -8.40
C TYR A 87 -6.27 -12.27 -8.88
N VAL A 88 -5.09 -12.50 -9.45
CA VAL A 88 -4.25 -11.43 -9.99
C VAL A 88 -4.06 -11.62 -11.49
N LEU A 89 -4.37 -10.54 -12.24
CA LEU A 89 -4.15 -10.49 -13.68
C LEU A 89 -2.66 -10.26 -13.97
N THR A 90 -2.11 -11.07 -14.84
CA THR A 90 -0.77 -10.84 -15.37
C THR A 90 -0.80 -9.68 -16.36
N THR A 91 0.10 -8.71 -16.18
CA THR A 91 0.21 -7.53 -17.03
C THR A 91 1.01 -7.77 -18.33
N VAL A 92 1.57 -8.97 -18.47
CA VAL A 92 2.33 -9.35 -19.66
C VAL A 92 1.40 -9.49 -20.86
N GLN A 93 1.78 -8.87 -21.96
CA GLN A 93 1.13 -9.07 -23.26
C GLN A 93 1.92 -10.11 -24.05
N LEU A 94 1.22 -11.04 -24.66
CA LEU A 94 1.79 -11.98 -25.59
C LEU A 94 2.08 -11.32 -26.94
N ALA A 95 2.70 -12.06 -27.86
CA ALA A 95 2.99 -11.57 -29.21
C ALA A 95 1.75 -10.95 -29.87
N GLU A 96 1.94 -9.91 -30.68
CA GLU A 96 0.89 -9.17 -31.40
C GLU A 96 -0.16 -8.48 -30.49
N GLY A 97 0.21 -8.17 -29.23
CA GLY A 97 -0.71 -7.49 -28.30
C GLY A 97 -1.89 -8.38 -27.86
N THR A 98 -1.75 -9.70 -27.97
CA THR A 98 -2.76 -10.64 -27.49
C THR A 98 -2.82 -10.59 -25.95
N PRO A 99 -4.01 -10.41 -25.35
CA PRO A 99 -4.17 -10.43 -23.91
C PRO A 99 -3.75 -11.78 -23.31
N TYR A 100 -3.25 -11.75 -22.09
CA TYR A 100 -2.84 -12.96 -21.39
C TYR A 100 -4.06 -13.86 -21.09
N PRO A 101 -4.05 -15.16 -21.48
CA PRO A 101 -5.24 -15.99 -21.46
C PRO A 101 -5.49 -16.71 -20.14
N TYR A 102 -4.75 -16.37 -19.09
CA TYR A 102 -4.86 -17.00 -17.76
C TYR A 102 -4.89 -15.96 -16.65
N ILE A 103 -5.52 -16.30 -15.53
CA ILE A 103 -5.49 -15.51 -14.30
C ILE A 103 -5.10 -16.40 -13.13
N GLY A 104 -4.07 -16.00 -12.38
CA GLY A 104 -3.56 -16.76 -11.24
C GLY A 104 -4.33 -16.50 -9.96
N LEU A 105 -4.51 -17.55 -9.14
CA LEU A 105 -5.01 -17.47 -7.78
C LEU A 105 -3.83 -17.61 -6.81
N TYR A 106 -3.65 -16.61 -5.94
CA TYR A 106 -2.54 -16.56 -4.98
C TYR A 106 -3.10 -16.61 -3.56
N ASP A 107 -2.47 -17.40 -2.69
CA ASP A 107 -2.96 -17.58 -1.32
C ASP A 107 -2.83 -16.34 -0.46
N GLN A 108 -1.73 -15.61 -0.60
CA GLN A 108 -1.44 -14.44 0.23
C GLN A 108 -0.56 -13.46 -0.56
N ASP A 109 -0.96 -12.20 -0.59
CA ASP A 109 -0.25 -11.23 -1.44
C ASP A 109 0.32 -10.02 -0.69
N ASP A 110 -0.03 -9.73 0.55
CA ASP A 110 0.32 -8.44 1.16
C ASP A 110 0.61 -8.53 2.66
N ASN A 111 1.51 -9.43 3.04
CA ASN A 111 1.92 -9.58 4.43
C ASN A 111 3.07 -8.64 4.75
N THR A 112 2.87 -7.75 5.72
CA THR A 112 3.89 -6.80 6.14
C THR A 112 4.03 -6.74 7.65
N PHE A 113 5.25 -6.53 8.10
CA PHE A 113 5.59 -6.25 9.48
C PHE A 113 6.08 -4.81 9.61
N HIS A 114 5.56 -4.11 10.59
CA HIS A 114 5.95 -2.74 10.89
C HIS A 114 6.10 -2.54 12.39
N GLU A 115 7.17 -1.85 12.81
CA GLU A 115 7.32 -1.42 14.20
C GLU A 115 7.76 0.05 14.28
N VAL A 116 7.35 0.70 15.34
CA VAL A 116 7.65 2.11 15.57
C VAL A 116 7.77 2.42 17.05
N CYS A 117 8.73 3.27 17.38
CA CYS A 117 8.93 3.80 18.73
C CYS A 117 9.01 5.33 18.68
N ASN A 118 8.09 5.97 19.39
CA ASN A 118 7.97 7.45 19.42
C ASN A 118 7.94 7.94 20.87
N THR A 119 8.45 9.15 21.08
CA THR A 119 8.25 9.89 22.34
C THR A 119 8.04 11.35 22.06
N ASN A 120 7.07 11.96 22.71
CA ASN A 120 6.79 13.39 22.64
C ASN A 120 7.03 14.01 24.01
N PHE A 121 7.76 15.12 24.01
CA PHE A 121 7.98 15.95 25.18
C PHE A 121 7.33 17.30 24.93
N LEU A 122 6.50 17.76 25.84
CA LEU A 122 5.92 19.10 25.82
C LEU A 122 6.31 19.83 27.11
N LEU A 123 7.01 20.95 26.94
CA LEU A 123 7.38 21.84 28.01
C LEU A 123 6.57 23.14 27.87
N ASP A 124 5.84 23.48 28.91
CA ASP A 124 5.08 24.73 29.01
C ASP A 124 5.64 25.57 30.16
N THR A 125 6.46 26.54 29.79
CA THR A 125 7.15 27.46 30.73
C THR A 125 6.45 28.81 30.76
N GLN A 126 6.00 29.25 31.92
CA GLN A 126 5.31 30.50 32.09
C GLN A 126 6.17 31.47 32.93
N ILE A 127 6.38 32.67 32.42
CA ILE A 127 7.08 33.73 33.14
C ILE A 127 6.05 34.84 33.48
N PRO A 128 5.35 34.73 34.63
CA PRO A 128 4.23 35.63 34.95
C PRO A 128 4.65 37.11 35.03
N LYS A 129 5.86 37.38 35.50
CA LYS A 129 6.39 38.75 35.59
C LYS A 129 6.47 39.48 34.25
N LEU A 130 6.75 38.71 33.20
CA LEU A 130 6.87 39.25 31.82
C LEU A 130 5.61 39.00 30.99
N GLY A 131 4.64 38.27 31.50
CA GLY A 131 3.45 37.83 30.74
C GLY A 131 3.79 36.93 29.58
N LEU A 132 4.90 36.18 29.66
CA LEU A 132 5.39 35.31 28.60
C LEU A 132 5.07 33.84 28.89
N ILE A 133 4.73 33.12 27.83
CA ILE A 133 4.54 31.65 27.82
C ILE A 133 5.38 31.08 26.67
N PHE A 134 6.25 30.14 27.00
CA PHE A 134 7.04 29.36 26.05
C PHE A 134 6.50 27.93 26.06
N SER A 135 5.99 27.49 24.91
CA SER A 135 5.59 26.11 24.71
C SER A 135 6.56 25.46 23.72
N THR A 136 7.36 24.54 24.20
CA THR A 136 8.33 23.81 23.38
C THR A 136 7.92 22.36 23.30
N SER A 137 7.85 21.82 22.08
CA SER A 137 7.60 20.40 21.87
C SER A 137 8.75 19.75 21.12
N PHE A 138 9.14 18.57 21.59
CA PHE A 138 10.07 17.67 20.94
C PHE A 138 9.30 16.41 20.56
N GLN A 139 9.31 16.09 19.27
CA GLN A 139 8.72 14.88 18.74
C GLN A 139 9.84 13.97 18.27
N CYS A 140 10.10 12.92 19.01
CA CYS A 140 11.19 12.00 18.74
C CYS A 140 10.61 10.69 18.15
N GLN A 141 11.06 10.32 16.97
CA GLN A 141 10.95 8.97 16.46
C GLN A 141 12.29 8.26 16.69
N TRP A 142 12.32 7.33 17.63
CA TRP A 142 13.55 6.60 17.96
C TRP A 142 13.94 5.67 16.83
N PHE A 143 12.96 5.00 16.28
CA PHE A 143 13.09 4.20 15.08
C PHE A 143 11.73 3.87 14.48
N SER A 144 11.74 3.56 13.19
CA SER A 144 10.64 2.91 12.49
C SER A 144 11.23 1.80 11.63
N GLY A 145 10.73 0.59 11.80
CA GLY A 145 11.18 -0.58 11.08
C GLY A 145 10.05 -1.20 10.28
N MET A 146 10.35 -1.70 9.10
CA MET A 146 9.40 -2.43 8.27
C MET A 146 10.08 -3.50 7.43
N LYS A 147 9.35 -4.55 7.14
CA LYS A 147 9.70 -5.58 6.16
C LYS A 147 8.45 -6.18 5.54
N ALA A 148 8.56 -6.67 4.32
CA ALA A 148 7.58 -7.60 3.78
C ALA A 148 7.82 -8.98 4.39
N GLU A 149 6.77 -9.74 4.65
CA GLU A 149 6.88 -11.16 4.97
C GLU A 149 6.85 -11.96 3.66
N TRP A 150 7.65 -13.02 3.61
CA TRP A 150 7.73 -13.85 2.41
C TRP A 150 6.40 -14.53 2.14
N CYS A 151 5.92 -14.43 0.91
CA CYS A 151 4.79 -15.18 0.39
C CYS A 151 5.22 -15.92 -0.89
N ASN A 152 4.52 -16.98 -1.23
CA ASN A 152 4.85 -17.73 -2.44
C ASN A 152 4.59 -16.85 -3.68
N PRO A 153 5.61 -16.59 -4.53
CA PRO A 153 5.43 -15.79 -5.73
C PRO A 153 4.65 -16.54 -6.83
N ALA A 154 4.51 -17.85 -6.74
CA ALA A 154 3.77 -18.66 -7.68
C ALA A 154 2.30 -18.79 -7.24
N PRO A 155 1.34 -18.80 -8.18
CA PRO A 155 -0.05 -19.06 -7.85
C PRO A 155 -0.24 -20.51 -7.38
N THR A 156 -1.29 -20.77 -6.62
CA THR A 156 -1.71 -22.13 -6.23
C THR A 156 -2.48 -22.80 -7.34
N SER A 157 -3.27 -22.02 -8.07
CA SER A 157 -4.04 -22.45 -9.24
C SER A 157 -4.22 -21.30 -10.23
N TYR A 158 -4.75 -21.58 -11.39
CA TYR A 158 -5.10 -20.58 -12.38
C TYR A 158 -6.40 -20.92 -13.10
N LEU A 159 -7.08 -19.89 -13.62
CA LEU A 159 -8.24 -20.05 -14.47
C LEU A 159 -7.86 -19.78 -15.93
N ASP A 160 -8.42 -20.56 -16.82
CA ASP A 160 -8.43 -20.29 -18.25
C ASP A 160 -9.59 -19.38 -18.68
N LEU A 161 -9.67 -19.01 -19.95
CA LEU A 161 -10.74 -18.15 -20.50
C LEU A 161 -12.14 -18.77 -20.39
N GLN A 162 -12.25 -20.08 -20.18
CA GLN A 162 -13.49 -20.80 -19.92
C GLN A 162 -13.84 -20.82 -18.43
N LEU A 163 -13.03 -20.15 -17.59
CA LEU A 163 -13.15 -20.14 -16.12
C LEU A 163 -12.99 -21.51 -15.47
N GLN A 164 -12.26 -22.43 -16.13
CA GLN A 164 -11.89 -23.70 -15.54
C GLN A 164 -10.62 -23.55 -14.71
N GLU A 165 -10.65 -24.10 -13.52
CA GLU A 165 -9.52 -24.03 -12.59
C GLU A 165 -8.55 -25.19 -12.83
N HIS A 166 -7.27 -24.86 -12.92
CA HIS A 166 -6.16 -25.76 -13.11
C HIS A 166 -5.13 -25.58 -11.99
N PRO A 167 -4.61 -26.65 -11.39
CA PRO A 167 -3.56 -26.52 -10.39
C PRO A 167 -2.26 -26.02 -11.02
N PHE A 168 -1.55 -25.12 -10.34
CA PHE A 168 -0.25 -24.66 -10.79
C PHE A 168 0.84 -25.62 -10.30
N THR A 169 1.47 -26.32 -11.22
CA THR A 169 2.46 -27.36 -10.95
C THR A 169 3.86 -26.95 -11.34
N ALA A 170 4.88 -27.75 -11.03
CA ALA A 170 6.24 -27.54 -11.51
C ALA A 170 6.32 -27.54 -13.07
N GLU A 171 5.46 -28.30 -13.74
CA GLU A 171 5.36 -28.32 -15.19
C GLU A 171 4.78 -26.99 -15.70
N SER A 172 3.75 -26.45 -15.04
CA SER A 172 3.21 -25.12 -15.33
C SER A 172 4.25 -24.02 -15.17
N ALA A 173 5.10 -24.12 -14.16
CA ALA A 173 6.19 -23.16 -13.94
C ALA A 173 7.29 -23.21 -15.05
N ALA A 174 7.43 -24.33 -15.73
CA ALA A 174 8.35 -24.51 -16.85
C ALA A 174 7.72 -24.14 -18.21
N ASP A 175 6.41 -23.96 -18.29
CA ASP A 175 5.72 -23.54 -19.50
C ASP A 175 6.03 -22.09 -19.84
N GLY A 176 6.32 -21.83 -21.12
CA GLY A 176 6.74 -20.51 -21.60
C GLY A 176 5.71 -19.40 -21.42
N ILE A 177 4.42 -19.73 -21.31
CA ILE A 177 3.33 -18.78 -21.08
C ILE A 177 3.02 -18.71 -19.58
N LEU A 178 2.78 -19.85 -18.92
CA LEU A 178 2.34 -19.90 -17.54
C LEU A 178 3.39 -19.39 -16.54
N GLN A 179 4.69 -19.48 -16.86
CA GLN A 179 5.78 -18.92 -16.04
C GLN A 179 5.62 -17.42 -15.74
N HIS A 180 4.95 -16.66 -16.62
CA HIS A 180 4.70 -15.23 -16.41
C HIS A 180 3.71 -14.93 -15.28
N MET A 181 3.05 -15.94 -14.74
CA MET A 181 2.24 -15.81 -13.52
C MET A 181 3.08 -15.87 -12.25
N ILE A 182 4.36 -16.22 -12.31
CA ILE A 182 5.22 -16.17 -11.14
C ILE A 182 5.59 -14.72 -10.89
N HIS A 183 5.07 -14.14 -9.82
CA HIS A 183 5.33 -12.76 -9.45
C HIS A 183 6.61 -12.62 -8.63
N ASP A 184 7.64 -12.07 -9.23
CA ASP A 184 8.83 -11.62 -8.49
C ASP A 184 8.75 -10.09 -8.27
N ASN A 185 7.56 -9.61 -7.85
CA ASN A 185 7.26 -8.19 -7.74
C ASN A 185 7.84 -7.54 -6.49
N VAL A 186 8.20 -8.35 -5.51
CA VAL A 186 8.78 -7.83 -4.26
C VAL A 186 10.29 -7.90 -4.38
N SER A 187 10.94 -6.76 -4.39
CA SER A 187 12.40 -6.72 -4.40
C SER A 187 12.94 -7.47 -3.17
N LYS A 188 14.06 -8.18 -3.33
CA LYS A 188 14.70 -8.96 -2.24
C LYS A 188 14.97 -8.09 -1.02
N GLU A 189 15.22 -6.80 -1.22
CA GLU A 189 15.42 -5.80 -0.17
C GLU A 189 14.16 -5.55 0.66
N ALA A 190 12.97 -5.77 0.12
CA ALA A 190 11.74 -5.58 0.88
C ALA A 190 11.54 -6.65 1.97
N TYR A 191 12.12 -7.84 1.80
CA TYR A 191 12.13 -8.88 2.83
C TYR A 191 13.17 -8.62 3.92
N LEU A 192 14.12 -7.73 3.68
CA LEU A 192 15.07 -7.30 4.70
C LEU A 192 14.39 -6.28 5.62
N TYR A 193 14.66 -6.44 6.91
CA TYR A 193 14.20 -5.46 7.87
C TYR A 193 14.89 -4.12 7.63
N ARG A 194 14.10 -3.11 7.24
CA ARG A 194 14.57 -1.74 7.03
C ARG A 194 14.30 -0.92 8.26
N LEU A 195 15.36 -0.38 8.83
CA LEU A 195 15.31 0.49 10.00
C LEU A 195 15.52 1.94 9.57
N THR A 196 14.53 2.79 9.82
CA THR A 196 14.69 4.24 9.76
C THR A 196 15.23 4.70 11.11
N PRO A 197 16.40 5.35 11.13
CA PRO A 197 17.05 5.77 12.37
C PRO A 197 16.30 6.91 13.06
N PHE A 198 16.86 7.35 14.18
CA PHE A 198 16.34 8.46 14.97
C PHE A 198 16.08 9.72 14.14
N SER A 199 14.90 10.30 14.34
CA SER A 199 14.55 11.63 13.84
C SER A 199 13.85 12.44 14.92
N MET A 200 14.04 13.76 14.90
CA MET A 200 13.43 14.65 15.89
C MET A 200 12.95 15.94 15.23
N ASN A 201 11.73 16.31 15.59
CA ASN A 201 11.17 17.62 15.27
C ASN A 201 11.06 18.46 16.54
N VAL A 202 11.46 19.73 16.45
CA VAL A 202 11.37 20.68 17.55
C VAL A 202 10.50 21.85 17.14
N ASN A 203 9.47 22.13 17.94
CA ASN A 203 8.59 23.28 17.71
C ASN A 203 8.64 24.19 18.94
N LEU A 204 8.75 25.49 18.71
CA LEU A 204 8.73 26.53 19.73
C LEU A 204 7.59 27.53 19.44
N LYS A 205 6.73 27.70 20.42
CA LYS A 205 5.70 28.72 20.42
C LYS A 205 5.94 29.71 21.55
N ILE A 206 6.00 31.01 21.23
CA ILE A 206 6.13 32.10 22.21
C ILE A 206 4.83 32.88 22.18
N SER A 207 4.21 33.03 23.36
CA SER A 207 2.98 33.82 23.52
C SER A 207 3.21 34.86 24.60
N LYS A 208 2.73 36.10 24.33
CA LYS A 208 2.79 37.21 25.27
C LYS A 208 1.40 37.72 25.58
N ARG A 209 1.09 37.86 26.88
CA ARG A 209 -0.13 38.55 27.32
C ARG A 209 0.08 40.05 27.24
N LEU A 210 -0.66 40.72 26.38
CA LEU A 210 -0.51 42.19 26.16
C LEU A 210 -1.31 43.02 27.19
N TYR A 211 -2.40 42.47 27.71
CA TYR A 211 -3.24 43.16 28.70
C TYR A 211 -3.32 42.32 29.98
N ARG A 212 -3.24 43.01 31.14
CA ARG A 212 -3.62 42.47 32.43
C ARG A 212 -5.14 42.66 32.58
N ASP A 213 -5.87 41.60 32.78
CA ASP A 213 -7.23 41.74 33.27
C ASP A 213 -7.14 42.40 34.64
N ARG A 214 -7.84 43.54 34.78
CA ARG A 214 -7.95 44.28 36.05
C ARG A 214 -8.97 43.60 36.94
#